data_1035f405807fd9f16177e08f528691be
#
_entry.id   1035f405807fd9f16177e08f528691be
#
_cell.length_a   1.000
_cell.length_b   1.000
_cell.length_c   1.000
_cell.angle_alpha   90.00
_cell.angle_beta   90.00
_cell.angle_gamma   90.00
#
_symmetry.space_group_name_H-M   'P 1'
#
loop_
_entity.id
_entity.type
_entity.pdbx_description
1 polymer ?
#
loop_
_entity_poly.entity_id
_entity_poly.type
_entity_poly.pdbx_seq_one_letter_code
_entity_poly.pdbx_strand_id
1 'polypeptide(L)'
;MTQLPQSLGELQAVFDHWTQSMQKIKGRNERIAFTRAEMPGLLLNRRLLKKIMTDIVKGKRYPDIRQATMFSNEFILYINNRRLYSVRLYIYEPGQYTPVHDHNSWGVYGCVSKKVEVIRYRRQDDETRQGYARLRESDRIMLRPGDTSVVRPLNDGIHQAGNPATGTCVMLSVYGTPIRRLYVNQYDPMRNRVSRLYPPRLRKKRLATQALETMGVIDL
;
A
#
# COMPACT_ATOMS: atom_id res chain seq x y z
N MET A 1 -11.92 -0.15 -27.47
CA MET A 1 -11.83 -1.33 -26.55
C MET A 1 -10.47 -1.30 -25.85
N THR A 2 -10.42 -1.18 -24.53
CA THR A 2 -9.18 -1.24 -23.77
C THR A 2 -8.72 -2.70 -23.71
N GLN A 3 -7.61 -3.00 -24.37
CA GLN A 3 -7.07 -4.38 -24.35
C GLN A 3 -6.60 -4.75 -22.93
N LEU A 4 -6.92 -5.98 -22.50
CA LEU A 4 -6.46 -6.51 -21.21
C LEU A 4 -4.93 -6.59 -21.16
N PRO A 5 -4.32 -6.47 -19.93
CA PRO A 5 -2.88 -6.63 -19.74
C PRO A 5 -2.38 -8.02 -20.18
N GLN A 6 -1.23 -8.08 -20.84
CA GLN A 6 -0.59 -9.34 -21.22
C GLN A 6 -0.10 -10.15 -20.01
N SER A 7 0.20 -9.46 -18.91
CA SER A 7 0.63 -10.08 -17.65
C SER A 7 -0.52 -10.68 -16.84
N LEU A 8 -1.77 -10.42 -17.21
CA LEU A 8 -2.94 -10.76 -16.38
C LEU A 8 -3.08 -12.27 -16.16
N GLY A 9 -2.90 -13.08 -17.19
CA GLY A 9 -3.01 -14.55 -17.09
C GLY A 9 -1.96 -15.15 -16.15
N GLU A 10 -0.71 -14.66 -16.22
CA GLU A 10 0.38 -15.12 -15.33
C GLU A 10 0.14 -14.67 -13.88
N LEU A 11 -0.32 -13.42 -13.68
CA LEU A 11 -0.72 -12.93 -12.36
C LEU A 11 -1.85 -13.75 -11.77
N GLN A 12 -2.88 -14.04 -12.58
CA GLN A 12 -4.02 -14.83 -12.15
C GLN A 12 -3.58 -16.23 -11.68
N ALA A 13 -2.73 -16.92 -12.44
CA ALA A 13 -2.24 -18.26 -12.08
C ALA A 13 -1.48 -18.25 -10.74
N VAL A 14 -0.59 -17.26 -10.51
CA VAL A 14 0.12 -17.10 -9.24
C VAL A 14 -0.87 -16.86 -8.10
N PHE A 15 -1.83 -15.96 -8.28
CA PHE A 15 -2.74 -15.59 -7.19
C PHE A 15 -3.88 -16.59 -6.96
N ASP A 16 -4.21 -17.42 -7.94
CA ASP A 16 -5.12 -18.55 -7.72
C ASP A 16 -4.48 -19.58 -6.76
N HIS A 17 -3.21 -19.90 -6.97
CA HIS A 17 -2.44 -20.75 -6.04
C HIS A 17 -2.38 -20.14 -4.63
N TRP A 18 -2.04 -18.86 -4.52
CA TRP A 18 -2.01 -18.16 -3.22
C TRP A 18 -3.38 -18.12 -2.55
N THR A 19 -4.45 -17.94 -3.32
CA THR A 19 -5.83 -17.94 -2.82
C THR A 19 -6.21 -19.28 -2.20
N GLN A 20 -5.91 -20.38 -2.91
CA GLN A 20 -6.17 -21.73 -2.41
C GLN A 20 -5.44 -22.01 -1.09
N SER A 21 -4.19 -21.59 -0.98
CA SER A 21 -3.38 -21.73 0.23
C SER A 21 -3.90 -20.85 1.36
N MET A 22 -4.16 -19.56 1.11
CA MET A 22 -4.64 -18.60 2.12
C MET A 22 -6.04 -18.93 2.65
N GLN A 23 -6.89 -19.61 1.87
CA GLN A 23 -8.20 -20.04 2.34
C GLN A 23 -8.13 -21.11 3.45
N LYS A 24 -7.08 -21.93 3.42
CA LYS A 24 -6.82 -22.96 4.43
C LYS A 24 -6.22 -22.39 5.71
N ILE A 25 -5.62 -21.20 5.62
CA ILE A 25 -4.93 -20.53 6.74
C ILE A 25 -5.95 -19.65 7.49
N LYS A 26 -6.18 -19.93 8.77
CA LYS A 26 -7.12 -19.15 9.60
C LYS A 26 -6.47 -17.93 10.25
N GLY A 27 -5.22 -18.06 10.70
CA GLY A 27 -4.53 -17.04 11.49
C GLY A 27 -3.91 -15.92 10.64
N ARG A 28 -3.86 -14.72 11.21
CA ARG A 28 -3.21 -13.56 10.55
C ARG A 28 -1.70 -13.77 10.42
N ASN A 29 -1.06 -14.25 11.47
CA ASN A 29 0.40 -14.41 11.49
C ASN A 29 0.86 -15.49 10.49
N GLU A 30 0.08 -16.56 10.36
CA GLU A 30 0.34 -17.62 9.41
C GLU A 30 0.16 -17.14 7.97
N ARG A 31 -0.84 -16.28 7.70
CA ARG A 31 -1.00 -15.63 6.38
C ARG A 31 0.17 -14.70 6.05
N ILE A 32 0.65 -13.95 7.03
CA ILE A 32 1.86 -13.12 6.89
C ILE A 32 3.08 -14.00 6.59
N ALA A 33 3.27 -15.10 7.33
CA ALA A 33 4.37 -16.03 7.13
C ALA A 33 4.33 -16.67 5.74
N PHE A 34 3.17 -17.16 5.30
CA PHE A 34 2.96 -17.68 3.95
C PHE A 34 3.31 -16.61 2.89
N THR A 35 2.78 -15.41 3.03
CA THR A 35 3.04 -14.32 2.07
C THR A 35 4.53 -13.97 2.02
N ARG A 36 5.22 -13.95 3.16
CA ARG A 36 6.67 -13.69 3.20
C ARG A 36 7.48 -14.79 2.52
N ALA A 37 7.05 -16.05 2.61
CA ALA A 37 7.72 -17.17 1.96
C ALA A 37 7.55 -17.12 0.44
N GLU A 38 6.37 -16.74 -0.06
CA GLU A 38 6.04 -16.72 -1.48
C GLU A 38 6.52 -15.44 -2.21
N MET A 39 6.59 -14.30 -1.52
CA MET A 39 6.91 -13.00 -2.11
C MET A 39 8.25 -12.97 -2.88
N PRO A 40 9.36 -13.55 -2.41
CA PRO A 40 10.63 -13.48 -3.13
C PRO A 40 10.55 -14.04 -4.55
N GLY A 41 9.79 -15.13 -4.75
CA GLY A 41 9.56 -15.71 -6.08
C GLY A 41 8.87 -14.73 -7.04
N LEU A 42 7.91 -13.95 -6.52
CA LEU A 42 7.22 -12.91 -7.28
C LEU A 42 8.11 -11.69 -7.54
N LEU A 43 8.84 -11.22 -6.51
CA LEU A 43 9.73 -10.04 -6.59
C LEU A 43 10.87 -10.23 -7.57
N LEU A 44 11.38 -11.46 -7.70
CA LEU A 44 12.51 -11.81 -8.58
C LEU A 44 12.07 -12.31 -9.96
N ASN A 45 10.78 -12.43 -10.22
CA ASN A 45 10.26 -12.83 -11.54
C ASN A 45 10.38 -11.68 -12.54
N ARG A 46 11.60 -11.47 -13.06
CA ARG A 46 11.92 -10.39 -14.01
C ARG A 46 11.06 -10.42 -15.27
N ARG A 47 10.69 -11.61 -15.74
CA ARG A 47 9.86 -11.76 -16.95
C ARG A 47 8.46 -11.19 -16.71
N LEU A 48 7.81 -11.59 -15.64
CA LEU A 48 6.47 -11.10 -15.26
C LEU A 48 6.50 -9.60 -14.98
N LEU A 49 7.48 -9.11 -14.22
CA LEU A 49 7.63 -7.69 -13.89
C LEU A 49 7.86 -6.83 -15.13
N LYS A 50 8.67 -7.30 -16.12
CA LYS A 50 8.84 -6.63 -17.41
C LYS A 50 7.52 -6.53 -18.17
N LYS A 51 6.70 -7.58 -18.19
CA LYS A 51 5.36 -7.54 -18.79
C LYS A 51 4.46 -6.52 -18.10
N ILE A 52 4.42 -6.51 -16.76
CA ILE A 52 3.63 -5.54 -15.99
C ILE A 52 4.03 -4.11 -16.34
N MET A 53 5.33 -3.80 -16.34
CA MET A 53 5.82 -2.47 -16.70
C MET A 53 5.45 -2.09 -18.15
N THR A 54 5.58 -3.03 -19.08
CA THR A 54 5.19 -2.84 -20.49
C THR A 54 3.69 -2.57 -20.61
N ASP A 55 2.85 -3.29 -19.87
CA ASP A 55 1.41 -3.07 -19.85
C ASP A 55 1.06 -1.68 -19.30
N ILE A 56 1.73 -1.22 -18.23
CA ILE A 56 1.55 0.13 -17.67
C ILE A 56 1.93 1.20 -18.71
N VAL A 57 3.11 1.09 -19.34
CA VAL A 57 3.58 2.02 -20.38
C VAL A 57 2.61 2.09 -21.57
N LYS A 58 2.02 0.97 -21.95
CA LYS A 58 1.01 0.89 -23.03
C LYS A 58 -0.39 1.35 -22.60
N GLY A 59 -0.56 1.86 -21.37
CA GLY A 59 -1.83 2.30 -20.85
C GLY A 59 -2.86 1.19 -20.65
N LYS A 60 -2.42 -0.07 -20.52
CA LYS A 60 -3.30 -1.20 -20.21
C LYS A 60 -3.88 -1.02 -18.81
N ARG A 61 -5.15 -1.40 -18.64
CA ARG A 61 -5.84 -1.29 -17.35
C ARG A 61 -5.96 -2.66 -16.71
N TYR A 62 -5.51 -2.74 -15.46
CA TYR A 62 -5.76 -3.90 -14.62
C TYR A 62 -7.22 -3.94 -14.17
N PRO A 63 -7.79 -5.16 -13.86
CA PRO A 63 -9.23 -5.34 -13.71
C PRO A 63 -9.89 -4.47 -12.66
N ASP A 64 -9.18 -4.08 -11.61
CA ASP A 64 -9.79 -3.31 -10.54
C ASP A 64 -9.41 -1.82 -10.58
N ILE A 65 -9.92 -1.15 -11.59
CA ILE A 65 -9.83 0.32 -11.72
C ILE A 65 -10.87 1.07 -10.88
N ARG A 66 -11.81 0.36 -10.23
CA ARG A 66 -12.89 0.99 -9.44
C ARG A 66 -12.42 1.40 -8.06
N GLN A 67 -11.39 0.76 -7.52
CA GLN A 67 -10.82 1.12 -6.24
C GLN A 67 -9.78 2.23 -6.43
N ALA A 68 -10.05 3.35 -5.77
CA ALA A 68 -9.10 4.44 -5.73
C ALA A 68 -7.83 4.01 -4.98
N THR A 69 -6.68 4.26 -5.60
CA THR A 69 -5.39 4.16 -4.91
C THR A 69 -5.28 5.23 -3.82
N MET A 70 -4.50 4.97 -2.79
CA MET A 70 -4.24 5.96 -1.73
C MET A 70 -3.20 6.99 -2.17
N PHE A 71 -2.20 6.54 -2.93
CA PHE A 71 -1.07 7.32 -3.40
C PHE A 71 -1.04 7.40 -4.92
N SER A 72 -0.48 8.47 -5.47
CA SER A 72 -0.40 8.71 -6.92
C SER A 72 0.50 7.74 -7.67
N ASN A 73 1.49 7.17 -6.98
CA ASN A 73 2.46 6.20 -7.53
C ASN A 73 2.05 4.73 -7.31
N GLU A 74 0.81 4.48 -6.90
CA GLU A 74 0.26 3.17 -6.56
C GLU A 74 -0.56 2.60 -7.72
N PHE A 75 -0.33 1.32 -8.07
CA PHE A 75 -1.09 0.54 -9.04
C PHE A 75 -1.67 -0.69 -8.37
N ILE A 76 -2.96 -0.93 -8.55
CA ILE A 76 -3.60 -2.15 -8.08
C ILE A 76 -3.46 -3.21 -9.17
N LEU A 77 -2.67 -4.26 -8.92
CA LEU A 77 -2.46 -5.35 -9.87
C LEU A 77 -3.53 -6.43 -9.74
N TYR A 78 -3.96 -6.71 -8.51
CA TYR A 78 -4.90 -7.78 -8.21
C TYR A 78 -5.68 -7.51 -6.93
N ILE A 79 -6.96 -7.86 -6.94
CA ILE A 79 -7.80 -7.94 -5.75
C ILE A 79 -8.49 -9.30 -5.75
N ASN A 80 -8.30 -10.03 -4.68
CA ASN A 80 -8.97 -11.31 -4.50
C ASN A 80 -10.49 -11.11 -4.42
N ASN A 81 -11.27 -11.89 -5.18
CA ASN A 81 -12.74 -11.79 -5.24
C ASN A 81 -13.42 -12.03 -3.88
N ARG A 82 -12.79 -12.80 -3.00
CA ARG A 82 -13.23 -13.02 -1.61
C ARG A 82 -12.65 -11.99 -0.62
N ARG A 83 -11.97 -10.98 -1.13
CA ARG A 83 -11.32 -9.90 -0.34
C ARG A 83 -10.31 -10.40 0.71
N LEU A 84 -9.69 -11.54 0.49
CA LEU A 84 -8.68 -12.08 1.40
C LEU A 84 -7.41 -11.22 1.39
N TYR A 85 -7.04 -10.72 0.21
CA TYR A 85 -5.87 -9.86 0.01
C TYR A 85 -5.96 -9.08 -1.30
N SER A 86 -5.11 -8.07 -1.40
CA SER A 86 -4.85 -7.32 -2.65
C SER A 86 -3.35 -7.22 -2.90
N VAL A 87 -2.97 -7.11 -4.18
CA VAL A 87 -1.58 -6.94 -4.61
C VAL A 87 -1.43 -5.59 -5.27
N ARG A 88 -0.45 -4.83 -4.83
CA ARG A 88 -0.21 -3.47 -5.27
C ARG A 88 1.24 -3.27 -5.65
N LEU A 89 1.46 -2.45 -6.66
CA LEU A 89 2.76 -2.04 -7.12
C LEU A 89 2.92 -0.55 -6.86
N TYR A 90 4.12 -0.17 -6.42
CA TYR A 90 4.51 1.22 -6.21
C TYR A 90 5.75 1.52 -7.04
N ILE A 91 5.72 2.62 -7.77
CA ILE A 91 6.85 3.10 -8.55
C ILE A 91 7.27 4.44 -7.94
N TYR A 92 8.50 4.52 -7.43
CA TYR A 92 9.02 5.72 -6.78
C TYR A 92 10.07 6.40 -7.66
N GLU A 93 9.91 7.70 -7.83
CA GLU A 93 10.95 8.56 -8.38
C GLU A 93 12.14 8.68 -7.41
N PRO A 94 13.32 9.10 -7.90
CA PRO A 94 14.45 9.40 -7.02
C PRO A 94 14.07 10.38 -5.91
N GLY A 95 14.39 10.05 -4.66
CA GLY A 95 14.07 10.88 -3.50
C GLY A 95 12.59 10.91 -3.09
N GLN A 96 11.71 10.20 -3.79
CA GLN A 96 10.28 10.16 -3.46
C GLN A 96 10.03 9.22 -2.29
N TYR A 97 9.23 9.68 -1.31
CA TYR A 97 8.76 8.92 -0.16
C TYR A 97 7.25 9.06 0.00
N THR A 98 6.60 8.03 0.55
CA THR A 98 5.24 8.17 1.06
C THR A 98 5.24 9.13 2.25
N PRO A 99 4.12 9.78 2.57
CA PRO A 99 3.95 10.37 3.91
C PRO A 99 4.18 9.31 4.99
N VAL A 100 4.55 9.71 6.19
CA VAL A 100 4.49 8.80 7.35
C VAL A 100 3.03 8.47 7.60
N HIS A 101 2.68 7.18 7.58
CA HIS A 101 1.28 6.74 7.67
C HIS A 101 1.13 5.40 8.38
N ASP A 102 -0.09 5.12 8.84
CA ASP A 102 -0.50 3.82 9.35
C ASP A 102 -1.22 2.99 8.27
N HIS A 103 -1.67 1.80 8.62
CA HIS A 103 -2.36 0.88 7.72
C HIS A 103 -3.70 0.38 8.26
N ASN A 104 -4.59 0.01 7.33
CA ASN A 104 -5.87 -0.60 7.66
C ASN A 104 -5.81 -2.14 7.70
N SER A 105 -4.70 -2.73 7.27
CA SER A 105 -4.51 -4.18 7.25
C SER A 105 -3.06 -4.53 7.55
N TRP A 106 -2.81 -5.81 7.79
CA TRP A 106 -1.45 -6.32 7.68
C TRP A 106 -1.00 -6.26 6.21
N GLY A 107 0.29 -6.12 6.00
CA GLY A 107 0.89 -6.19 4.68
C GLY A 107 2.26 -6.84 4.73
N VAL A 108 2.63 -7.44 3.59
CA VAL A 108 4.01 -7.82 3.28
C VAL A 108 4.39 -7.04 2.03
N TYR A 109 5.48 -6.33 2.10
CA TYR A 109 5.99 -5.56 0.98
C TYR A 109 7.45 -5.91 0.73
N GLY A 110 7.90 -5.76 -0.51
CA GLY A 110 9.26 -6.10 -0.88
C GLY A 110 9.78 -5.31 -2.06
N CYS A 111 11.10 -5.24 -2.15
CA CYS A 111 11.80 -4.54 -3.20
C CYS A 111 11.87 -5.38 -4.48
N VAL A 112 11.49 -4.79 -5.62
CA VAL A 112 11.59 -5.37 -6.96
C VAL A 112 12.86 -4.92 -7.65
N SER A 113 13.20 -3.63 -7.55
CA SER A 113 14.35 -3.06 -8.24
C SER A 113 15.01 -1.94 -7.43
N LYS A 114 16.32 -1.77 -7.60
CA LYS A 114 17.12 -0.78 -6.89
C LYS A 114 17.13 -1.03 -5.38
N LYS A 115 16.67 -0.05 -4.59
CA LYS A 115 16.58 -0.14 -3.12
C LYS A 115 15.32 0.58 -2.67
N VAL A 116 14.67 0.04 -1.66
CA VAL A 116 13.55 0.71 -0.95
C VAL A 116 13.97 0.92 0.49
N GLU A 117 13.99 2.17 0.92
CA GLU A 117 14.19 2.50 2.33
C GLU A 117 12.84 2.47 3.05
N VAL A 118 12.82 1.90 4.24
CA VAL A 118 11.64 1.88 5.11
C VAL A 118 12.04 2.40 6.48
N ILE A 119 11.36 3.46 6.92
CA ILE A 119 11.56 4.08 8.22
C ILE A 119 10.32 3.79 9.05
N ARG A 120 10.50 3.14 10.17
CA ARG A 120 9.43 2.77 11.10
C ARG A 120 9.39 3.71 12.28
N TYR A 121 8.17 3.94 12.78
CA TYR A 121 7.94 4.82 13.91
C TYR A 121 7.13 4.13 14.99
N ARG A 122 7.36 4.52 16.23
CA ARG A 122 6.52 4.21 17.39
C ARG A 122 5.88 5.47 17.90
N ARG A 123 4.59 5.38 18.19
CA ARG A 123 3.85 6.44 18.84
C ARG A 123 4.24 6.52 20.31
N GLN A 124 4.42 7.76 20.82
CA GLN A 124 4.94 8.05 22.16
C GLN A 124 3.94 8.80 23.04
N ASP A 125 2.80 9.21 22.50
CA ASP A 125 1.70 9.86 23.22
C ASP A 125 0.59 8.85 23.54
N ASP A 126 -0.34 9.26 24.41
CA ASP A 126 -1.46 8.45 24.92
C ASP A 126 -2.72 8.48 24.02
N GLU A 127 -2.66 9.15 22.87
CA GLU A 127 -3.77 9.30 21.90
C GLU A 127 -4.98 10.11 22.39
N THR A 128 -4.91 10.76 23.54
CA THR A 128 -6.04 11.50 24.09
C THR A 128 -6.28 12.84 23.41
N ARG A 129 -5.23 13.44 22.84
CA ARG A 129 -5.30 14.75 22.19
C ARG A 129 -5.60 14.63 20.70
N GLN A 130 -6.74 15.13 20.26
CA GLN A 130 -7.14 15.13 18.86
C GLN A 130 -6.15 15.92 17.98
N GLY A 131 -5.77 15.34 16.81
CA GLY A 131 -4.87 15.96 15.86
C GLY A 131 -3.39 15.97 16.28
N TYR A 132 -3.07 15.41 17.43
CA TYR A 132 -1.72 15.31 17.96
C TYR A 132 -1.20 13.88 17.90
N ALA A 133 0.07 13.71 17.53
CA ALA A 133 0.79 12.43 17.63
C ALA A 133 2.29 12.70 17.72
N ARG A 134 2.91 12.26 18.80
CA ARG A 134 4.35 12.27 18.94
C ARG A 134 4.94 10.95 18.49
N LEU A 135 5.76 10.97 17.46
CA LEU A 135 6.42 9.80 16.92
C LEU A 135 7.92 9.80 17.22
N ARG A 136 8.45 8.61 17.41
CA ARG A 136 9.90 8.36 17.47
C ARG A 136 10.25 7.33 16.39
N GLU A 137 11.29 7.61 15.60
CA GLU A 137 11.88 6.59 14.71
C GLU A 137 12.34 5.40 15.56
N SER A 138 11.93 4.21 15.18
CA SER A 138 12.24 2.98 15.92
C SER A 138 13.18 2.06 15.16
N ASP A 139 13.16 2.15 13.81
CA ASP A 139 13.95 1.29 12.96
C ASP A 139 14.04 1.88 11.55
N ARG A 140 15.15 1.61 10.85
CA ARG A 140 15.39 2.00 9.46
C ARG A 140 16.05 0.85 8.73
N ILE A 141 15.39 0.35 7.70
CA ILE A 141 15.86 -0.78 6.91
C ILE A 141 15.98 -0.43 5.45
N MET A 142 16.94 -1.07 4.79
CA MET A 142 17.15 -0.95 3.35
C MET A 142 16.85 -2.30 2.70
N LEU A 143 15.75 -2.36 1.94
CA LEU A 143 15.37 -3.55 1.19
C LEU A 143 16.07 -3.56 -0.17
N ARG A 144 16.69 -4.67 -0.53
CA ARG A 144 17.25 -4.99 -1.85
C ARG A 144 16.27 -5.86 -2.63
N PRO A 145 16.44 -6.03 -3.96
CA PRO A 145 15.58 -6.90 -4.74
C PRO A 145 15.44 -8.30 -4.14
N GLY A 146 14.21 -8.74 -3.91
CA GLY A 146 13.87 -9.99 -3.24
C GLY A 146 13.65 -9.89 -1.72
N ASP A 147 14.18 -8.84 -1.07
CA ASP A 147 13.96 -8.64 0.37
C ASP A 147 12.51 -8.25 0.64
N THR A 148 12.00 -8.71 1.79
CA THR A 148 10.63 -8.43 2.25
C THR A 148 10.60 -7.85 3.65
N SER A 149 9.56 -7.10 3.94
CA SER A 149 9.25 -6.60 5.26
C SER A 149 7.76 -6.66 5.54
N VAL A 150 7.37 -6.51 6.79
CA VAL A 150 5.98 -6.63 7.25
C VAL A 150 5.51 -5.32 7.83
N VAL A 151 4.26 -4.98 7.56
CA VAL A 151 3.51 -3.94 8.25
C VAL A 151 2.30 -4.54 8.96
N ARG A 152 1.99 -4.03 10.13
CA ARG A 152 0.80 -4.37 10.90
C ARG A 152 -0.22 -3.23 10.84
N PRO A 153 -1.51 -3.48 11.13
CA PRO A 153 -2.50 -2.41 11.12
C PRO A 153 -2.31 -1.43 12.28
N LEU A 154 -2.77 -0.20 12.08
CA LEU A 154 -2.80 0.88 13.05
C LEU A 154 -1.39 1.26 13.55
N ASN A 155 -1.25 1.55 14.84
CA ASN A 155 -0.01 2.06 15.43
C ASN A 155 1.18 1.11 15.34
N ASP A 156 0.93 -0.21 15.20
CA ASP A 156 1.99 -1.22 14.99
C ASP A 156 2.60 -1.17 13.59
N GLY A 157 2.03 -0.37 12.68
CA GLY A 157 2.46 -0.27 11.29
C GLY A 157 2.81 1.14 10.83
N ILE A 158 3.05 2.08 11.74
CA ILE A 158 3.42 3.44 11.35
C ILE A 158 4.78 3.42 10.67
N HIS A 159 4.80 3.80 9.40
CA HIS A 159 6.04 3.86 8.65
C HIS A 159 6.01 4.88 7.50
N GLN A 160 7.15 5.07 6.91
CA GLN A 160 7.41 5.74 5.64
C GLN A 160 8.22 4.80 4.76
N ALA A 161 7.91 4.71 3.48
CA ALA A 161 8.68 3.96 2.51
C ALA A 161 9.04 4.86 1.32
N GLY A 162 10.21 4.66 0.73
CA GLY A 162 10.64 5.49 -0.38
C GLY A 162 11.91 5.02 -1.07
N ASN A 163 12.36 5.86 -1.97
CA ASN A 163 13.49 5.62 -2.86
C ASN A 163 14.68 6.54 -2.53
N PRO A 164 15.70 6.05 -1.83
CA PRO A 164 16.91 6.83 -1.56
C PRO A 164 17.90 6.88 -2.73
N ALA A 165 17.62 6.14 -3.83
CA ALA A 165 18.53 6.02 -4.96
C ALA A 165 18.31 7.10 -6.01
N THR A 166 19.25 7.24 -6.96
CA THR A 166 19.20 8.19 -8.07
C THR A 166 18.35 7.73 -9.26
N GLY A 167 17.95 6.45 -9.31
CA GLY A 167 17.09 5.90 -10.35
C GLY A 167 15.74 5.45 -9.77
N THR A 168 14.74 5.31 -10.63
CA THR A 168 13.40 4.81 -10.25
C THR A 168 13.47 3.45 -9.58
N CYS A 169 12.81 3.29 -8.44
CA CYS A 169 12.67 2.00 -7.77
C CYS A 169 11.23 1.49 -7.78
N VAL A 170 11.09 0.18 -7.65
CA VAL A 170 9.80 -0.52 -7.68
C VAL A 170 9.66 -1.37 -6.42
N MET A 171 8.52 -1.22 -5.77
CA MET A 171 8.10 -2.02 -4.61
C MET A 171 6.78 -2.72 -4.92
N LEU A 172 6.64 -3.95 -4.46
CA LEU A 172 5.39 -4.70 -4.54
C LEU A 172 4.89 -4.99 -3.13
N SER A 173 3.60 -4.90 -2.93
CA SER A 173 2.97 -5.10 -1.62
C SER A 173 1.75 -6.00 -1.73
N VAL A 174 1.59 -6.88 -0.75
CA VAL A 174 0.40 -7.70 -0.54
C VAL A 174 -0.25 -7.26 0.75
N TYR A 175 -1.49 -6.81 0.69
CA TYR A 175 -2.27 -6.39 1.85
C TYR A 175 -3.42 -7.35 2.10
N GLY A 176 -3.61 -7.74 3.35
CA GLY A 176 -4.74 -8.55 3.78
C GLY A 176 -6.05 -7.79 3.84
N THR A 177 -7.09 -8.45 4.36
CA THR A 177 -8.41 -7.85 4.56
C THR A 177 -8.31 -6.60 5.44
N PRO A 178 -8.79 -5.44 4.97
CA PRO A 178 -8.73 -4.22 5.75
C PRO A 178 -9.75 -4.23 6.90
N ILE A 179 -9.42 -3.53 7.99
CA ILE A 179 -10.39 -3.16 9.01
C ILE A 179 -11.42 -2.16 8.41
N ARG A 180 -12.58 -2.02 9.04
CA ARG A 180 -13.65 -1.11 8.58
C ARG A 180 -13.31 0.36 8.88
N ARG A 181 -12.28 0.89 8.18
CA ARG A 181 -11.85 2.29 8.24
C ARG A 181 -11.62 2.83 6.83
N LEU A 182 -12.18 4.00 6.52
CA LEU A 182 -12.15 4.59 5.17
C LEU A 182 -10.92 5.49 4.92
N TYR A 183 -10.04 5.64 5.90
CA TYR A 183 -8.85 6.50 5.84
C TYR A 183 -7.65 5.77 6.44
N VAL A 184 -6.48 6.27 6.19
CA VAL A 184 -5.27 5.99 6.98
C VAL A 184 -4.88 7.26 7.74
N ASN A 185 -4.23 7.14 8.87
CA ASN A 185 -3.63 8.29 9.52
C ASN A 185 -2.35 8.65 8.78
N GLN A 186 -2.19 9.94 8.54
CA GLN A 186 -0.97 10.56 8.06
C GLN A 186 -0.38 11.38 9.20
N TYR A 187 0.92 11.24 9.41
CA TYR A 187 1.63 11.87 10.52
C TYR A 187 2.63 12.89 9.98
N ASP A 188 2.78 13.98 10.72
CA ASP A 188 3.87 14.95 10.60
C ASP A 188 4.73 14.88 11.87
N PRO A 189 5.82 14.10 11.88
CA PRO A 189 6.66 13.94 13.06
C PRO A 189 7.32 15.26 13.52
N MET A 190 7.61 16.16 12.56
CA MET A 190 8.26 17.44 12.86
C MET A 190 7.34 18.39 13.63
N ARG A 191 6.02 18.31 13.39
CA ARG A 191 5.01 19.15 14.04
C ARG A 191 4.18 18.43 15.09
N ASN A 192 4.48 17.14 15.35
CA ASN A 192 3.70 16.27 16.23
C ASN A 192 2.20 16.26 15.87
N ARG A 193 1.89 16.17 14.58
CA ARG A 193 0.52 16.20 14.09
C ARG A 193 0.11 14.87 13.47
N VAL A 194 -1.18 14.56 13.62
CA VAL A 194 -1.85 13.48 12.91
C VAL A 194 -3.09 14.00 12.20
N SER A 195 -3.30 13.57 10.97
CA SER A 195 -4.48 13.88 10.16
C SER A 195 -4.99 12.64 9.45
N ARG A 196 -6.24 12.68 8.99
CA ARG A 196 -6.85 11.57 8.23
C ARG A 196 -6.60 11.77 6.75
N LEU A 197 -5.92 10.81 6.13
CA LEU A 197 -5.73 10.75 4.68
C LEU A 197 -6.80 9.83 4.08
N TYR A 198 -7.65 10.40 3.24
CA TYR A 198 -8.69 9.66 2.51
C TYR A 198 -8.25 9.37 1.09
N PRO A 199 -8.73 8.28 0.47
CA PRO A 199 -8.60 8.09 -0.97
C PRO A 199 -9.09 9.31 -1.74
N PRO A 200 -8.47 9.69 -2.87
CA PRO A 200 -8.74 10.96 -3.56
C PRO A 200 -10.23 11.21 -3.87
N ARG A 201 -10.97 10.18 -4.25
CA ARG A 201 -12.43 10.29 -4.51
C ARG A 201 -13.21 10.65 -3.25
N LEU A 202 -12.93 10.00 -2.13
CA LEU A 202 -13.59 10.30 -0.85
C LEU A 202 -13.18 11.67 -0.32
N ARG A 203 -11.91 12.06 -0.50
CA ARG A 203 -11.42 13.39 -0.13
C ARG A 203 -12.18 14.49 -0.87
N LYS A 204 -12.35 14.36 -2.19
CA LYS A 204 -13.12 15.32 -2.99
C LYS A 204 -14.57 15.42 -2.52
N LYS A 205 -15.23 14.29 -2.23
CA LYS A 205 -16.60 14.26 -1.72
C LYS A 205 -16.70 15.00 -0.37
N ARG A 206 -15.81 14.71 0.57
CA ARG A 206 -15.78 15.39 1.89
C ARG A 206 -15.57 16.89 1.77
N LEU A 207 -14.64 17.33 0.92
CA LEU A 207 -14.39 18.75 0.68
C LEU A 207 -15.63 19.45 0.09
N ALA A 208 -16.33 18.78 -0.83
CA ALA A 208 -17.58 19.31 -1.39
C ALA A 208 -18.67 19.42 -0.31
N THR A 209 -18.82 18.42 0.56
CA THR A 209 -19.75 18.48 1.71
C THR A 209 -19.43 19.67 2.62
N GLN A 210 -18.17 19.81 3.04
CA GLN A 210 -17.73 20.93 3.89
C GLN A 210 -17.96 22.31 3.22
N ALA A 211 -17.77 22.40 1.90
CA ALA A 211 -18.06 23.63 1.16
C ALA A 211 -19.56 23.95 1.20
N LEU A 212 -20.44 22.95 1.01
CA LEU A 212 -21.90 23.16 1.11
C LEU A 212 -22.34 23.61 2.51
N GLU A 213 -21.79 23.00 3.56
CA GLU A 213 -22.00 23.40 4.96
C GLU A 213 -21.59 24.89 5.16
N THR A 214 -20.37 25.25 4.70
CA THR A 214 -19.85 26.63 4.79
C THR A 214 -20.70 27.65 4.01
N MET A 215 -21.29 27.22 2.90
CA MET A 215 -22.16 28.06 2.07
C MET A 215 -23.61 28.14 2.62
N GLY A 216 -23.94 27.43 3.69
CA GLY A 216 -25.28 27.39 4.28
C GLY A 216 -26.33 26.72 3.39
N VAL A 217 -25.89 25.84 2.46
CA VAL A 217 -26.79 25.19 1.48
C VAL A 217 -27.37 23.88 2.03
N ILE A 218 -26.76 23.27 3.06
CA ILE A 218 -27.22 22.00 3.64
C ILE A 218 -26.99 22.02 5.16
N ASP A 219 -28.04 21.74 5.89
CA ASP A 219 -28.00 21.15 7.23
C ASP A 219 -27.97 19.61 7.02
N LEU A 220 -26.79 19.00 7.10
CA LEU A 220 -26.60 17.54 6.94
C LEU A 220 -26.61 16.85 8.30
#